data_a4275d3cdaae58e52bed4ee248976c8a
#
_entry.id   a4275d3cdaae58e52bed4ee248976c8a
#
_cell.length_a   1.000
_cell.length_b   1.000
_cell.length_c   1.000
_cell.angle_alpha   90.00
_cell.angle_beta   90.00
_cell.angle_gamma   90.00
#
_symmetry.space_group_name_H-M   'P 1'
#
loop_
_entity.id
_entity.type
_entity.pdbx_description
1 polymer ?
#
loop_
_entity_poly.entity_id
_entity_poly.type
_entity_poly.pdbx_seq_one_letter_code
_entity_poly.pdbx_strand_id
1 'polypeptide(L)'
;MEEEMNNKMNKQELEFILQEGEGLKIEFKEALDIKGLAKEMVAFANSLGGRIFLGVSDDGNIKSISITNKLKSQIQSIARDCDPEVKIDLEEFEDILIINVFEGDDKPYKCSSGFYLRQGANSQKMTVSEIRKFFNEEGKILFDERINKDFSFENGFDKHKFNSFLEMSKISKVIPIKDILRNIGVLDNGEKFRNAGVLFFCSKIEEFIPQAVVTCVLYKGKDKVFIIDKKDFTADLFSNYKNAVDFLYRNLKLKYDIKGFGPRKETLEIPEEALKEALVNALTHRDYLEKGANILIEIYDDRVEITNP
;
A
#
# COMPACT_ATOMS: atom_id res chain seq x y z
N MET A 1 -21.09 -3.57 7.98
CA MET A 1 -21.17 -3.12 6.57
C MET A 1 -21.93 -4.09 5.65
N GLU A 2 -22.26 -5.30 6.10
CA GLU A 2 -23.13 -6.22 5.35
C GLU A 2 -24.65 -5.96 5.57
N GLU A 3 -25.04 -5.12 6.53
CA GLU A 3 -26.45 -4.88 6.87
C GLU A 3 -27.16 -3.83 5.99
N GLU A 4 -26.46 -2.97 5.28
CA GLU A 4 -27.09 -1.90 4.48
C GLU A 4 -27.56 -2.32 3.07
N MET A 5 -27.14 -3.48 2.56
CA MET A 5 -27.46 -3.90 1.18
C MET A 5 -28.64 -4.88 1.05
N ASN A 6 -29.34 -5.19 2.14
CA ASN A 6 -30.44 -6.16 2.12
C ASN A 6 -31.85 -5.50 2.07
N ASN A 7 -31.91 -4.21 1.80
CA ASN A 7 -33.18 -3.50 1.65
C ASN A 7 -33.57 -3.49 0.18
N LYS A 8 -34.55 -4.32 -0.21
CA LYS A 8 -35.06 -4.32 -1.59
C LYS A 8 -35.57 -2.93 -1.96
N MET A 9 -35.31 -2.52 -3.20
CA MET A 9 -35.77 -1.26 -3.75
C MET A 9 -37.26 -1.06 -3.50
N ASN A 10 -37.65 0.14 -3.08
CA ASN A 10 -39.03 0.55 -2.99
C ASN A 10 -39.33 1.76 -3.88
N LYS A 11 -40.61 2.04 -4.11
CA LYS A 11 -41.01 3.09 -5.07
C LYS A 11 -40.54 4.50 -4.65
N GLN A 12 -40.56 4.80 -3.37
CA GLN A 12 -40.14 6.11 -2.86
C GLN A 12 -38.62 6.30 -3.03
N GLU A 13 -37.84 5.23 -2.80
CA GLU A 13 -36.39 5.24 -3.01
C GLU A 13 -36.04 5.41 -4.50
N LEU A 14 -36.76 4.70 -5.40
CA LEU A 14 -36.56 4.86 -6.82
C LEU A 14 -36.88 6.29 -7.29
N GLU A 15 -38.04 6.85 -6.90
CA GLU A 15 -38.41 8.22 -7.24
C GLU A 15 -37.37 9.25 -6.76
N PHE A 16 -36.83 9.06 -5.55
CA PHE A 16 -35.77 9.90 -5.03
C PHE A 16 -34.49 9.79 -5.87
N ILE A 17 -34.05 8.56 -6.22
CA ILE A 17 -32.85 8.34 -7.05
C ILE A 17 -33.01 8.95 -8.44
N LEU A 18 -34.18 8.81 -9.05
CA LEU A 18 -34.46 9.40 -10.36
C LEU A 18 -34.43 10.94 -10.35
N GLN A 19 -34.81 11.56 -9.22
CA GLN A 19 -34.73 13.02 -9.05
C GLN A 19 -33.31 13.51 -8.78
N GLU A 20 -32.51 12.79 -7.98
CA GLU A 20 -31.12 13.13 -7.69
C GLU A 20 -30.20 12.92 -8.91
N GLY A 21 -30.52 11.94 -9.77
CA GLY A 21 -29.77 11.64 -10.97
C GLY A 21 -28.51 10.82 -10.75
N GLU A 22 -27.66 10.78 -11.78
CA GLU A 22 -26.39 10.07 -11.72
C GLU A 22 -25.40 10.71 -10.75
N GLY A 23 -24.58 9.86 -10.09
CA GLY A 23 -23.63 10.31 -9.09
C GLY A 23 -22.52 9.32 -8.85
N LEU A 24 -21.83 9.47 -7.70
CA LEU A 24 -20.71 8.61 -7.35
C LEU A 24 -21.11 7.12 -7.26
N LYS A 25 -22.34 6.83 -6.84
CA LYS A 25 -22.86 5.46 -6.62
C LYS A 25 -24.04 5.08 -7.53
N ILE A 26 -24.47 5.94 -8.42
CA ILE A 26 -25.65 5.74 -9.28
C ILE A 26 -25.29 6.01 -10.73
N GLU A 27 -25.72 5.12 -11.61
CA GLU A 27 -25.59 5.22 -13.07
C GLU A 27 -26.87 4.78 -13.75
N PHE A 28 -27.29 5.48 -14.81
CA PHE A 28 -28.45 5.15 -15.63
C PHE A 28 -28.03 4.62 -17.00
N LYS A 29 -28.77 3.65 -17.53
CA LYS A 29 -28.57 3.11 -18.87
C LYS A 29 -29.92 2.77 -19.50
N GLU A 30 -30.24 3.34 -20.66
CA GLU A 30 -31.48 3.07 -21.36
C GLU A 30 -31.57 1.60 -21.86
N ALA A 31 -30.43 1.05 -22.32
CA ALA A 31 -30.34 -0.28 -22.90
C ALA A 31 -28.97 -0.91 -22.60
N LEU A 32 -28.87 -2.23 -22.86
CA LEU A 32 -27.62 -2.96 -22.68
C LEU A 32 -26.58 -2.52 -23.72
N ASP A 33 -25.56 -1.80 -23.25
CA ASP A 33 -24.29 -1.61 -23.97
C ASP A 33 -23.22 -2.45 -23.26
N ILE A 34 -22.77 -3.52 -23.90
CA ILE A 34 -21.79 -4.45 -23.29
C ILE A 34 -20.50 -3.76 -22.88
N LYS A 35 -19.96 -2.87 -23.75
CA LYS A 35 -18.70 -2.17 -23.48
C LYS A 35 -18.88 -1.07 -22.44
N GLY A 36 -19.96 -0.32 -22.52
CA GLY A 36 -20.31 0.70 -21.56
C GLY A 36 -20.56 0.10 -20.18
N LEU A 37 -21.36 -0.97 -20.09
CA LEU A 37 -21.66 -1.65 -18.84
C LEU A 37 -20.40 -2.20 -18.16
N ALA A 38 -19.49 -2.82 -18.91
CA ALA A 38 -18.23 -3.33 -18.38
C ALA A 38 -17.35 -2.20 -17.77
N LYS A 39 -17.34 -1.01 -18.40
CA LYS A 39 -16.63 0.16 -17.86
C LYS A 39 -17.21 0.62 -16.53
N GLU A 40 -18.54 0.73 -16.47
CA GLU A 40 -19.23 1.18 -15.25
C GLU A 40 -19.01 0.17 -14.10
N MET A 41 -19.15 -1.14 -14.37
CA MET A 41 -18.89 -2.20 -13.38
C MET A 41 -17.47 -2.11 -12.81
N VAL A 42 -16.48 -1.97 -13.70
CA VAL A 42 -15.06 -1.83 -13.27
C VAL A 42 -14.85 -0.53 -12.50
N ALA A 43 -15.44 0.58 -12.93
CA ALA A 43 -15.29 1.86 -12.25
C ALA A 43 -15.90 1.83 -10.83
N PHE A 44 -17.06 1.20 -10.67
CA PHE A 44 -17.69 1.00 -9.37
C PHE A 44 -16.89 0.04 -8.48
N ALA A 45 -16.42 -1.10 -9.02
CA ALA A 45 -15.62 -2.06 -8.27
C ALA A 45 -14.30 -1.44 -7.77
N ASN A 46 -13.66 -0.58 -8.58
CA ASN A 46 -12.46 0.15 -8.20
C ASN A 46 -12.71 1.31 -7.21
N SER A 47 -13.97 1.69 -7.02
CA SER A 47 -14.37 2.77 -6.11
C SER A 47 -15.07 2.21 -4.86
N LEU A 48 -16.27 2.67 -4.55
CA LEU A 48 -17.03 2.32 -3.36
C LEU A 48 -18.25 1.43 -3.67
N GLY A 49 -18.21 0.71 -4.79
CA GLY A 49 -19.38 0.03 -5.32
C GLY A 49 -20.43 1.02 -5.85
N GLY A 50 -21.58 0.52 -6.27
CA GLY A 50 -22.68 1.35 -6.76
C GLY A 50 -23.79 0.56 -7.40
N ARG A 51 -24.78 1.26 -7.95
CA ARG A 51 -25.97 0.68 -8.60
C ARG A 51 -26.11 1.23 -10.03
N ILE A 52 -26.33 0.33 -10.99
CA ILE A 52 -26.61 0.67 -12.38
C ILE A 52 -28.08 0.33 -12.66
N PHE A 53 -28.84 1.32 -13.08
CA PHE A 53 -30.27 1.18 -13.40
C PHE A 53 -30.43 1.01 -14.91
N LEU A 54 -30.67 -0.21 -15.35
CA LEU A 54 -30.89 -0.52 -16.76
C LEU A 54 -32.38 -0.39 -17.09
N GLY A 55 -32.74 0.39 -18.10
CA GLY A 55 -34.08 0.80 -18.47
C GLY A 55 -34.41 2.25 -18.02
N VAL A 56 -33.38 3.04 -17.69
CA VAL A 56 -33.52 4.47 -17.32
C VAL A 56 -32.60 5.31 -18.20
N SER A 57 -33.12 6.41 -18.70
CA SER A 57 -32.33 7.40 -19.47
C SER A 57 -31.61 8.39 -18.53
N ASP A 58 -30.57 9.07 -19.05
CA ASP A 58 -29.73 10.01 -18.30
C ASP A 58 -30.51 11.14 -17.62
N ASP A 59 -31.70 11.49 -18.15
CA ASP A 59 -32.63 12.46 -17.58
C ASP A 59 -33.62 11.88 -16.55
N GLY A 60 -33.40 10.61 -16.13
CA GLY A 60 -34.19 9.95 -15.11
C GLY A 60 -35.55 9.37 -15.59
N ASN A 61 -35.83 9.38 -16.91
CA ASN A 61 -37.07 8.82 -17.43
C ASN A 61 -36.97 7.28 -17.60
N ILE A 62 -37.98 6.59 -17.12
CA ILE A 62 -38.09 5.14 -17.29
C ILE A 62 -38.44 4.81 -18.76
N LYS A 63 -37.59 4.00 -19.37
CA LYS A 63 -37.72 3.52 -20.76
C LYS A 63 -38.25 2.11 -20.88
N SER A 64 -38.43 1.44 -19.77
CA SER A 64 -38.86 0.04 -19.66
C SER A 64 -38.06 -0.94 -20.54
N ILE A 65 -37.58 -2.02 -19.98
CA ILE A 65 -36.87 -3.06 -20.71
C ILE A 65 -37.51 -4.43 -20.51
N SER A 66 -37.36 -5.30 -21.49
CA SER A 66 -37.76 -6.71 -21.32
C SER A 66 -36.71 -7.46 -20.51
N ILE A 67 -36.99 -7.70 -19.21
CA ILE A 67 -36.12 -8.44 -18.32
C ILE A 67 -36.25 -9.93 -18.60
N THR A 68 -35.27 -10.51 -19.27
CA THR A 68 -35.24 -11.93 -19.67
C THR A 68 -34.06 -12.64 -18.99
N ASN A 69 -34.15 -13.96 -18.84
CA ASN A 69 -33.00 -14.76 -18.38
C ASN A 69 -31.76 -14.61 -19.26
N LYS A 70 -31.97 -14.38 -20.57
CA LYS A 70 -30.89 -14.10 -21.53
C LYS A 70 -30.17 -12.79 -21.17
N LEU A 71 -30.92 -11.72 -20.89
CA LEU A 71 -30.36 -10.43 -20.49
C LEU A 71 -29.53 -10.56 -19.19
N LYS A 72 -30.09 -11.22 -18.18
CA LYS A 72 -29.38 -11.47 -16.90
C LYS A 72 -28.09 -12.26 -17.10
N SER A 73 -28.14 -13.35 -17.90
CA SER A 73 -26.97 -14.16 -18.22
C SER A 73 -25.90 -13.34 -18.96
N GLN A 74 -26.29 -12.45 -19.88
CA GLN A 74 -25.36 -11.56 -20.56
C GLN A 74 -24.67 -10.60 -19.58
N ILE A 75 -25.41 -10.01 -18.65
CA ILE A 75 -24.87 -9.11 -17.62
C ILE A 75 -23.87 -9.86 -16.70
N GLN A 76 -24.22 -11.07 -16.26
CA GLN A 76 -23.33 -11.92 -15.46
C GLN A 76 -22.05 -12.28 -16.24
N SER A 77 -22.16 -12.56 -17.56
CA SER A 77 -20.98 -12.82 -18.40
C SER A 77 -20.09 -11.58 -18.50
N ILE A 78 -20.65 -10.38 -18.64
CA ILE A 78 -19.88 -9.14 -18.67
C ILE A 78 -19.08 -8.94 -17.36
N ALA A 79 -19.71 -9.19 -16.22
CA ALA A 79 -19.04 -9.08 -14.92
C ALA A 79 -17.91 -10.10 -14.77
N ARG A 80 -18.13 -11.33 -15.23
CA ARG A 80 -17.14 -12.42 -15.22
C ARG A 80 -15.98 -12.19 -16.18
N ASP A 81 -16.19 -11.51 -17.30
CA ASP A 81 -15.15 -11.18 -18.29
C ASP A 81 -14.25 -10.03 -17.85
N CYS A 82 -14.55 -9.39 -16.71
CA CYS A 82 -13.64 -8.45 -16.07
C CYS A 82 -12.51 -9.19 -15.32
N ASP A 83 -11.39 -8.53 -15.12
CA ASP A 83 -10.22 -9.10 -14.46
C ASP A 83 -9.74 -8.16 -13.33
N PRO A 84 -9.86 -8.58 -12.05
CA PRO A 84 -10.63 -9.74 -11.56
C PRO A 84 -12.13 -9.69 -11.90
N GLU A 85 -12.85 -10.84 -11.70
CA GLU A 85 -14.29 -10.91 -11.87
C GLU A 85 -15.00 -9.93 -10.92
N VAL A 86 -15.88 -9.09 -11.45
CA VAL A 86 -16.65 -8.13 -10.66
C VAL A 86 -17.84 -8.81 -9.99
N LYS A 87 -17.93 -8.70 -8.67
CA LYS A 87 -19.08 -9.21 -7.91
C LYS A 87 -20.30 -8.32 -8.13
N ILE A 88 -21.40 -8.92 -8.58
CA ILE A 88 -22.66 -8.21 -8.80
C ILE A 88 -23.84 -8.99 -8.20
N ASP A 89 -24.91 -8.27 -7.89
CA ASP A 89 -26.24 -8.82 -7.63
C ASP A 89 -27.27 -8.14 -8.55
N LEU A 90 -28.29 -8.90 -8.97
CA LEU A 90 -29.32 -8.42 -9.90
C LEU A 90 -30.68 -8.37 -9.22
N GLU A 91 -31.27 -7.19 -9.18
CA GLU A 91 -32.58 -6.94 -8.60
C GLU A 91 -33.56 -6.43 -9.67
N GLU A 92 -34.75 -7.01 -9.73
CA GLU A 92 -35.82 -6.54 -10.61
C GLU A 92 -36.77 -5.64 -9.83
N PHE A 93 -37.04 -4.47 -10.38
CA PHE A 93 -38.03 -3.56 -9.84
C PHE A 93 -38.86 -2.94 -10.95
N GLU A 94 -40.16 -3.29 -11.03
CA GLU A 94 -41.05 -2.93 -12.15
C GLU A 94 -40.43 -3.35 -13.50
N ASP A 95 -40.27 -2.41 -14.43
CA ASP A 95 -39.67 -2.62 -15.75
C ASP A 95 -38.19 -2.23 -15.83
N ILE A 96 -37.52 -2.17 -14.68
CA ILE A 96 -36.09 -1.77 -14.53
C ILE A 96 -35.31 -2.95 -13.97
N LEU A 97 -34.10 -3.18 -14.47
CA LEU A 97 -33.14 -4.10 -13.89
C LEU A 97 -32.04 -3.31 -13.17
N ILE A 98 -31.92 -3.50 -11.86
CA ILE A 98 -30.91 -2.88 -11.05
C ILE A 98 -29.73 -3.84 -10.91
N ILE A 99 -28.53 -3.37 -11.25
CA ILE A 99 -27.29 -4.12 -11.13
C ILE A 99 -26.53 -3.51 -9.93
N ASN A 100 -26.54 -4.22 -8.81
CA ASN A 100 -25.77 -3.85 -7.63
C ASN A 100 -24.32 -4.31 -7.85
N VAL A 101 -23.38 -3.39 -7.94
CA VAL A 101 -21.96 -3.65 -8.10
C VAL A 101 -21.29 -3.47 -6.74
N PHE A 102 -20.65 -4.52 -6.23
CA PHE A 102 -19.95 -4.46 -4.96
C PHE A 102 -18.60 -3.78 -5.12
N GLU A 103 -18.14 -3.12 -4.07
CA GLU A 103 -16.77 -2.67 -3.96
C GLU A 103 -15.83 -3.89 -4.07
N GLY A 104 -14.79 -3.76 -4.87
CA GLY A 104 -13.86 -4.87 -5.12
C GLY A 104 -12.84 -5.03 -3.99
N ASP A 105 -12.61 -6.27 -3.57
CA ASP A 105 -11.60 -6.62 -2.56
C ASP A 105 -10.18 -6.73 -3.15
N ASP A 106 -10.08 -6.97 -4.47
CA ASP A 106 -8.82 -7.26 -5.16
C ASP A 106 -8.53 -6.24 -6.27
N LYS A 107 -8.61 -4.96 -5.92
CA LYS A 107 -8.35 -3.83 -6.83
C LYS A 107 -6.89 -3.84 -7.33
N PRO A 108 -6.61 -3.32 -8.55
CA PRO A 108 -7.54 -2.71 -9.48
C PRO A 108 -8.17 -3.70 -10.46
N TYR A 109 -9.46 -3.53 -10.70
CA TYR A 109 -10.23 -4.24 -11.69
C TYR A 109 -10.09 -3.61 -13.08
N LYS A 110 -10.10 -4.41 -14.14
CA LYS A 110 -10.11 -3.93 -15.54
C LYS A 110 -11.13 -4.68 -16.38
N CYS A 111 -11.59 -4.06 -17.45
CA CYS A 111 -12.30 -4.72 -18.55
C CYS A 111 -11.44 -4.71 -19.81
N SER A 112 -11.96 -5.25 -20.92
CA SER A 112 -11.25 -5.29 -22.21
C SER A 112 -10.77 -3.92 -22.72
N SER A 113 -11.45 -2.81 -22.32
CA SER A 113 -11.11 -1.44 -22.70
C SER A 113 -10.15 -0.74 -21.71
N GLY A 114 -9.80 -1.37 -20.59
CA GLY A 114 -8.80 -0.89 -19.63
C GLY A 114 -9.34 -0.73 -18.21
N PHE A 115 -8.59 0.05 -17.41
CA PHE A 115 -8.92 0.39 -16.02
C PHE A 115 -9.76 1.67 -15.98
N TYR A 116 -10.78 1.69 -15.15
CA TYR A 116 -11.67 2.84 -14.95
C TYR A 116 -11.87 3.09 -13.47
N LEU A 117 -12.03 4.37 -13.13
CA LEU A 117 -12.32 4.83 -11.76
C LEU A 117 -13.51 5.78 -11.79
N ARG A 118 -14.39 5.70 -10.80
CA ARG A 118 -15.53 6.60 -10.67
C ARG A 118 -15.07 7.95 -10.11
N GLN A 119 -15.36 9.04 -10.81
CA GLN A 119 -15.10 10.41 -10.37
C GLN A 119 -16.39 11.22 -10.51
N GLY A 120 -17.10 11.44 -9.40
CA GLY A 120 -18.44 12.00 -9.43
C GLY A 120 -19.40 11.10 -10.21
N ALA A 121 -20.11 11.66 -11.21
CA ALA A 121 -21.02 10.94 -12.07
C ALA A 121 -20.35 10.30 -13.31
N ASN A 122 -19.01 10.40 -13.44
CA ASN A 122 -18.33 9.90 -14.64
C ASN A 122 -17.36 8.74 -14.33
N SER A 123 -17.35 7.75 -15.20
CA SER A 123 -16.34 6.68 -15.19
C SER A 123 -15.19 7.04 -16.12
N GLN A 124 -14.06 7.44 -15.53
CA GLN A 124 -12.89 7.91 -16.27
C GLN A 124 -11.87 6.79 -16.45
N LYS A 125 -11.29 6.73 -17.65
CA LYS A 125 -10.19 5.79 -17.93
C LYS A 125 -8.93 6.26 -17.24
N MET A 126 -8.34 5.37 -16.46
CA MET A 126 -7.11 5.66 -15.74
C MET A 126 -5.93 5.80 -16.68
N THR A 127 -5.10 6.81 -16.44
CA THR A 127 -3.80 6.97 -17.11
C THR A 127 -2.79 5.93 -16.58
N VAL A 128 -1.69 5.73 -17.30
CA VAL A 128 -0.61 4.81 -16.86
C VAL A 128 -0.03 5.23 -15.51
N SER A 129 0.03 6.52 -15.22
CA SER A 129 0.51 7.05 -13.95
C SER A 129 -0.46 6.71 -12.80
N GLU A 130 -1.75 6.92 -13.00
CA GLU A 130 -2.80 6.59 -12.02
C GLU A 130 -2.87 5.08 -11.77
N ILE A 131 -2.79 4.26 -12.82
CA ILE A 131 -2.74 2.80 -12.68
C ILE A 131 -1.54 2.38 -11.82
N ARG A 132 -0.36 2.96 -12.06
CA ARG A 132 0.85 2.68 -11.28
C ARG A 132 0.67 3.08 -9.82
N LYS A 133 0.13 4.27 -9.58
CA LYS A 133 -0.16 4.77 -8.23
C LYS A 133 -1.15 3.86 -7.52
N PHE A 134 -2.22 3.45 -8.21
CA PHE A 134 -3.24 2.57 -7.68
C PHE A 134 -2.68 1.19 -7.24
N PHE A 135 -1.84 0.57 -8.08
CA PHE A 135 -1.14 -0.68 -7.71
C PHE A 135 -0.19 -0.52 -6.52
N ASN A 136 0.44 0.65 -6.38
CA ASN A 136 1.29 0.93 -5.24
C ASN A 136 0.47 1.10 -3.95
N GLU A 137 -0.64 1.85 -4.00
CA GLU A 137 -1.52 2.12 -2.86
C GLU A 137 -2.21 0.84 -2.36
N GLU A 138 -2.59 -0.06 -3.27
CA GLU A 138 -3.14 -1.38 -2.93
C GLU A 138 -2.07 -2.40 -2.48
N GLY A 139 -0.81 -1.97 -2.32
CA GLY A 139 0.28 -2.82 -1.84
C GLY A 139 0.69 -3.95 -2.79
N LYS A 140 0.22 -3.94 -4.05
CA LYS A 140 0.48 -5.00 -5.03
C LYS A 140 1.82 -4.90 -5.74
N ILE A 141 2.54 -3.79 -5.55
CA ILE A 141 3.90 -3.62 -6.03
C ILE A 141 4.79 -3.32 -4.84
N LEU A 142 5.34 -4.35 -4.25
CA LEU A 142 6.29 -4.25 -3.15
C LEU A 142 7.61 -3.71 -3.69
N PHE A 143 8.12 -2.63 -3.11
CA PHE A 143 9.38 -2.01 -3.52
C PHE A 143 10.55 -2.99 -3.41
N ASP A 144 10.60 -3.74 -2.34
CA ASP A 144 11.64 -4.69 -2.00
C ASP A 144 11.72 -5.88 -2.98
N GLU A 145 10.60 -6.27 -3.61
CA GLU A 145 10.55 -7.33 -4.63
C GLU A 145 10.98 -6.89 -6.04
N ARG A 146 11.05 -5.58 -6.31
CA ARG A 146 11.46 -5.07 -7.63
C ARG A 146 12.91 -5.37 -7.91
N ILE A 147 13.20 -5.77 -9.17
CA ILE A 147 14.57 -5.94 -9.66
C ILE A 147 15.28 -4.58 -9.72
N ASN A 148 16.45 -4.50 -9.09
CA ASN A 148 17.38 -3.40 -9.28
C ASN A 148 18.28 -3.70 -10.48
N LYS A 149 18.20 -2.85 -11.50
CA LYS A 149 18.91 -3.11 -12.78
C LYS A 149 20.40 -2.74 -12.72
N ASP A 150 20.77 -1.87 -11.79
CA ASP A 150 22.09 -1.27 -11.70
C ASP A 150 22.97 -1.98 -10.68
N PHE A 151 22.38 -2.82 -9.82
CA PHE A 151 23.08 -3.56 -8.77
C PHE A 151 23.38 -5.00 -9.18
N SER A 152 24.62 -5.43 -8.97
CA SER A 152 25.09 -6.78 -9.28
C SER A 152 26.18 -7.24 -8.31
N PHE A 153 26.67 -8.48 -8.47
CA PHE A 153 27.80 -8.98 -7.70
C PHE A 153 29.08 -8.18 -7.94
N GLU A 154 29.28 -7.67 -9.16
CA GLU A 154 30.43 -6.87 -9.58
C GLU A 154 30.24 -5.39 -9.24
N ASN A 155 28.98 -4.95 -9.13
CA ASN A 155 28.66 -3.55 -8.88
C ASN A 155 27.77 -3.41 -7.63
N GLY A 156 28.39 -3.10 -6.52
CA GLY A 156 27.70 -2.70 -5.28
C GLY A 156 27.54 -3.79 -4.23
N PHE A 157 27.60 -5.10 -4.57
CA PHE A 157 27.42 -6.17 -3.59
C PHE A 157 28.60 -6.27 -2.61
N ASP A 158 28.28 -6.17 -1.31
CA ASP A 158 29.25 -6.30 -0.23
C ASP A 158 29.20 -7.70 0.40
N LYS A 159 30.20 -8.51 0.08
CA LYS A 159 30.35 -9.87 0.62
C LYS A 159 30.55 -9.90 2.13
N HIS A 160 31.13 -8.86 2.71
CA HIS A 160 31.32 -8.75 4.16
C HIS A 160 29.98 -8.61 4.90
N LYS A 161 29.14 -7.70 4.42
CA LYS A 161 27.79 -7.49 4.96
C LYS A 161 26.95 -8.76 4.85
N PHE A 162 27.01 -9.44 3.70
CA PHE A 162 26.35 -10.73 3.51
C PHE A 162 26.84 -11.80 4.50
N ASN A 163 28.16 -11.92 4.71
CA ASN A 163 28.72 -12.87 5.67
C ASN A 163 28.27 -12.57 7.12
N SER A 164 28.28 -11.29 7.51
CA SER A 164 27.79 -10.85 8.83
C SER A 164 26.30 -11.18 9.02
N PHE A 165 25.48 -11.00 7.97
CA PHE A 165 24.08 -11.41 7.97
C PHE A 165 23.91 -12.90 8.21
N LEU A 166 24.70 -13.75 7.51
CA LEU A 166 24.65 -15.21 7.69
C LEU A 166 25.00 -15.63 9.13
N GLU A 167 26.00 -15.00 9.71
CA GLU A 167 26.41 -15.26 11.12
C GLU A 167 25.29 -14.90 12.11
N MET A 168 24.71 -13.71 11.96
CA MET A 168 23.61 -13.25 12.83
C MET A 168 22.35 -14.11 12.67
N SER A 169 22.03 -14.48 11.43
CA SER A 169 20.84 -15.29 11.11
C SER A 169 21.05 -16.79 11.37
N LYS A 170 22.27 -17.21 11.77
CA LYS A 170 22.66 -18.63 11.96
C LYS A 170 22.40 -19.49 10.71
N ILE A 171 22.47 -18.87 9.52
CA ILE A 171 22.32 -19.58 8.25
C ILE A 171 23.64 -20.24 7.88
N SER A 172 23.58 -21.54 7.61
CA SER A 172 24.76 -22.34 7.22
C SER A 172 25.28 -21.96 5.82
N LYS A 173 26.62 -21.91 5.67
CA LYS A 173 27.31 -21.65 4.40
C LYS A 173 27.59 -22.94 3.60
N VAL A 174 26.78 -23.97 3.73
CA VAL A 174 27.01 -25.26 3.07
C VAL A 174 26.71 -25.25 1.58
N ILE A 175 25.83 -24.34 1.13
CA ILE A 175 25.45 -24.20 -0.28
C ILE A 175 26.05 -22.92 -0.89
N PRO A 176 26.13 -22.82 -2.24
CA PRO A 176 26.65 -21.66 -2.94
C PRO A 176 25.94 -20.36 -2.54
N ILE A 177 26.66 -19.24 -2.52
CA ILE A 177 26.12 -17.91 -2.18
C ILE A 177 24.86 -17.58 -2.98
N LYS A 178 24.86 -17.85 -4.28
CA LYS A 178 23.70 -17.57 -5.15
C LYS A 178 22.46 -18.33 -4.73
N ASP A 179 22.61 -19.55 -4.26
CA ASP A 179 21.48 -20.38 -3.82
C ASP A 179 20.94 -19.89 -2.48
N ILE A 180 21.82 -19.44 -1.57
CA ILE A 180 21.37 -18.79 -0.33
C ILE A 180 20.57 -17.52 -0.65
N LEU A 181 21.09 -16.66 -1.53
CA LEU A 181 20.43 -15.42 -1.92
C LEU A 181 19.09 -15.65 -2.61
N ARG A 182 18.96 -16.71 -3.43
CA ARG A 182 17.67 -17.13 -4.00
C ARG A 182 16.70 -17.62 -2.92
N ASN A 183 17.17 -18.45 -2.00
CA ASN A 183 16.36 -19.02 -0.93
C ASN A 183 15.79 -17.94 0.03
N ILE A 184 16.55 -16.87 0.28
CA ILE A 184 16.07 -15.72 1.06
C ILE A 184 15.31 -14.69 0.21
N GLY A 185 15.09 -14.97 -1.08
CA GLY A 185 14.24 -14.18 -1.94
C GLY A 185 14.83 -12.87 -2.47
N VAL A 186 16.13 -12.63 -2.32
CA VAL A 186 16.77 -11.36 -2.75
C VAL A 186 17.46 -11.44 -4.12
N LEU A 187 17.61 -12.65 -4.68
CA LEU A 187 18.14 -12.90 -6.02
C LEU A 187 17.08 -13.69 -6.81
N ASP A 188 16.83 -13.29 -8.06
CA ASP A 188 15.93 -14.03 -8.94
C ASP A 188 16.65 -15.21 -9.66
N ASN A 189 15.90 -15.98 -10.43
CA ASN A 189 16.46 -17.09 -11.22
C ASN A 189 17.37 -16.62 -12.37
N GLY A 190 17.23 -15.36 -12.80
CA GLY A 190 18.07 -14.70 -13.81
C GLY A 190 19.32 -14.02 -13.23
N GLU A 191 19.64 -14.31 -11.97
CA GLU A 191 20.79 -13.72 -11.22
C GLU A 191 20.72 -12.20 -11.07
N LYS A 192 19.50 -11.64 -11.05
CA LYS A 192 19.26 -10.22 -10.80
C LYS A 192 18.83 -10.01 -9.37
N PHE A 193 19.40 -9.00 -8.73
CA PHE A 193 19.04 -8.64 -7.37
C PHE A 193 17.71 -7.89 -7.29
N ARG A 194 16.93 -8.20 -6.28
CA ARG A 194 15.78 -7.40 -5.85
C ARG A 194 16.26 -6.25 -4.96
N ASN A 195 15.44 -5.20 -4.82
CA ASN A 195 15.77 -4.08 -3.94
C ASN A 195 15.99 -4.50 -2.48
N ALA A 196 15.33 -5.56 -2.00
CA ALA A 196 15.63 -6.15 -0.70
C ALA A 196 17.12 -6.51 -0.56
N GLY A 197 17.72 -7.14 -1.59
CA GLY A 197 19.14 -7.47 -1.59
C GLY A 197 20.05 -6.24 -1.59
N VAL A 198 19.62 -5.16 -2.25
CA VAL A 198 20.33 -3.86 -2.24
C VAL A 198 20.29 -3.25 -0.85
N LEU A 199 19.10 -3.20 -0.23
CA LEU A 199 18.89 -2.62 1.11
C LEU A 199 19.77 -3.28 2.18
N PHE A 200 20.05 -4.59 2.07
CA PHE A 200 20.83 -5.31 3.08
C PHE A 200 22.31 -5.46 2.74
N PHE A 201 22.67 -5.60 1.45
CA PHE A 201 24.01 -6.06 1.04
C PHE A 201 24.76 -5.07 0.17
N CYS A 202 24.26 -3.83 0.04
CA CYS A 202 24.95 -2.82 -0.75
C CYS A 202 26.12 -2.17 0.02
N SER A 203 27.23 -1.91 -0.67
CA SER A 203 28.36 -1.18 -0.12
C SER A 203 28.08 0.32 0.03
N LYS A 204 27.35 0.91 -0.95
CA LYS A 204 26.99 2.33 -1.02
C LYS A 204 25.53 2.47 -1.45
N ILE A 205 24.64 2.52 -0.50
CA ILE A 205 23.19 2.50 -0.76
C ILE A 205 22.72 3.73 -1.54
N GLU A 206 23.36 4.87 -1.33
CA GLU A 206 23.02 6.15 -1.96
C GLU A 206 23.12 6.12 -3.49
N GLU A 207 23.95 5.21 -4.05
CA GLU A 207 24.09 5.06 -5.49
C GLU A 207 22.89 4.32 -6.12
N PHE A 208 22.17 3.51 -5.36
CA PHE A 208 21.09 2.63 -5.85
C PHE A 208 19.72 2.97 -5.30
N ILE A 209 19.66 3.34 -4.01
CA ILE A 209 18.42 3.70 -3.29
C ILE A 209 18.70 4.95 -2.43
N PRO A 210 18.84 6.13 -3.06
CA PRO A 210 19.25 7.36 -2.37
C PRO A 210 18.28 7.82 -1.27
N GLN A 211 17.03 7.37 -1.30
CA GLN A 211 16.03 7.66 -0.27
C GLN A 211 16.14 6.75 0.98
N ALA A 212 17.06 5.77 1.01
CA ALA A 212 17.28 4.91 2.18
C ALA A 212 18.09 5.63 3.26
N VAL A 213 17.56 6.76 3.74
CA VAL A 213 18.20 7.63 4.73
C VAL A 213 17.44 7.59 6.05
N VAL A 214 18.21 7.53 7.16
CA VAL A 214 17.69 7.73 8.52
C VAL A 214 18.31 9.00 9.08
N THR A 215 17.49 9.98 9.37
CA THR A 215 17.91 11.24 9.99
C THR A 215 17.63 11.21 11.49
N CYS A 216 18.64 11.41 12.31
CA CYS A 216 18.49 11.53 13.76
C CYS A 216 18.79 12.97 14.19
N VAL A 217 17.92 13.55 15.02
CA VAL A 217 18.05 14.92 15.50
C VAL A 217 17.86 14.97 17.01
N LEU A 218 18.75 15.65 17.71
CA LEU A 218 18.60 16.00 19.12
C LEU A 218 18.28 17.49 19.24
N TYR A 219 17.15 17.81 19.82
CA TYR A 219 16.74 19.18 20.11
C TYR A 219 16.99 19.55 21.56
N LYS A 220 17.19 20.85 21.82
CA LYS A 220 17.14 21.46 23.15
C LYS A 220 15.73 21.94 23.43
N GLY A 221 15.11 21.43 24.49
CA GLY A 221 13.73 21.79 24.83
C GLY A 221 12.71 20.88 24.22
N LYS A 222 11.50 21.39 24.05
CA LYS A 222 10.31 20.62 23.57
C LYS A 222 9.92 20.93 22.14
N ASP A 223 10.61 21.88 21.51
CA ASP A 223 10.28 22.43 20.18
C ASP A 223 11.45 22.26 19.21
N LYS A 224 11.16 22.26 17.90
CA LYS A 224 12.14 22.12 16.80
C LYS A 224 12.95 23.41 16.53
N VAL A 225 13.30 24.18 17.57
CA VAL A 225 13.96 25.49 17.40
C VAL A 225 15.49 25.38 17.49
N PHE A 226 16.01 24.65 18.49
CA PHE A 226 17.44 24.55 18.72
C PHE A 226 17.91 23.11 18.57
N ILE A 227 18.68 22.86 17.51
CA ILE A 227 19.32 21.58 17.25
C ILE A 227 20.64 21.50 18.02
N ILE A 228 20.82 20.46 18.83
CA ILE A 228 22.06 20.15 19.55
C ILE A 228 22.96 19.26 18.69
N ASP A 229 22.38 18.20 18.09
CA ASP A 229 23.09 17.29 17.19
C ASP A 229 22.14 16.81 16.08
N LYS A 230 22.70 16.60 14.88
CA LYS A 230 21.99 16.04 13.72
C LYS A 230 22.91 15.11 12.96
N LYS A 231 22.41 13.91 12.63
CA LYS A 231 23.10 12.91 11.81
C LYS A 231 22.18 12.35 10.75
N ASP A 232 22.68 12.30 9.53
CA ASP A 232 22.05 11.58 8.42
C ASP A 232 22.86 10.29 8.19
N PHE A 233 22.19 9.14 8.28
CA PHE A 233 22.77 7.82 8.08
C PHE A 233 22.32 7.29 6.70
N THR A 234 23.29 7.12 5.80
CA THR A 234 23.12 6.68 4.41
C THR A 234 23.85 5.35 4.20
N ALA A 235 23.50 4.35 4.96
CA ALA A 235 24.12 3.03 4.88
C ALA A 235 23.03 1.96 4.55
N ASP A 236 23.44 0.69 4.48
CA ASP A 236 22.48 -0.41 4.40
C ASP A 236 21.53 -0.43 5.59
N LEU A 237 20.43 -1.16 5.45
CA LEU A 237 19.32 -1.17 6.42
C LEU A 237 19.79 -1.52 7.85
N PHE A 238 20.67 -2.53 7.95
CA PHE A 238 21.18 -2.99 9.24
C PHE A 238 22.14 -1.98 9.88
N SER A 239 23.01 -1.39 9.08
CA SER A 239 23.93 -0.33 9.55
C SER A 239 23.17 0.93 9.97
N ASN A 240 22.14 1.33 9.23
CA ASN A 240 21.25 2.43 9.60
C ASN A 240 20.53 2.17 10.92
N TYR A 241 20.00 0.95 11.11
CA TYR A 241 19.41 0.53 12.39
C TYR A 241 20.41 0.68 13.53
N LYS A 242 21.60 0.11 13.39
CA LYS A 242 22.65 0.17 14.42
C LYS A 242 23.07 1.60 14.76
N ASN A 243 23.29 2.42 13.74
CA ASN A 243 23.67 3.83 13.91
C ASN A 243 22.57 4.63 14.63
N ALA A 244 21.29 4.38 14.30
CA ALA A 244 20.17 5.02 14.96
C ALA A 244 20.02 4.58 16.43
N VAL A 245 20.20 3.29 16.71
CA VAL A 245 20.25 2.77 18.09
C VAL A 245 21.39 3.43 18.86
N ASP A 246 22.60 3.48 18.30
CA ASP A 246 23.76 4.12 18.94
C ASP A 246 23.54 5.61 19.18
N PHE A 247 22.84 6.31 18.28
CA PHE A 247 22.47 7.71 18.47
C PHE A 247 21.49 7.88 19.63
N LEU A 248 20.46 7.04 19.71
CA LEU A 248 19.49 7.05 20.81
C LEU A 248 20.18 6.79 22.16
N TYR A 249 21.03 5.76 22.24
CA TYR A 249 21.74 5.43 23.48
C TYR A 249 22.66 6.54 23.99
N ARG A 250 23.30 7.29 23.09
CA ARG A 250 24.17 8.40 23.48
C ARG A 250 23.41 9.62 23.98
N ASN A 251 22.18 9.81 23.51
CA ASN A 251 21.45 11.06 23.73
C ASN A 251 20.26 10.91 24.70
N LEU A 252 19.83 9.69 25.02
CA LEU A 252 18.80 9.44 26.02
C LEU A 252 19.39 9.39 27.42
N LYS A 253 18.60 9.87 28.38
CA LYS A 253 19.01 9.91 29.78
C LYS A 253 18.93 8.54 30.44
N LEU A 254 19.86 8.25 31.32
CA LEU A 254 19.84 7.07 32.18
C LEU A 254 19.04 7.37 33.43
N LYS A 255 18.09 6.51 33.74
CA LYS A 255 17.39 6.47 35.01
C LYS A 255 18.13 5.54 35.97
N TYR A 256 18.40 6.01 37.14
CA TYR A 256 19.09 5.24 38.17
C TYR A 256 18.08 4.77 39.22
N ASP A 257 17.92 3.46 39.36
CA ASP A 257 17.11 2.86 40.41
C ASP A 257 18.02 2.31 41.51
N ILE A 258 17.99 2.95 42.69
CA ILE A 258 18.79 2.57 43.83
C ILE A 258 17.88 1.94 44.88
N LYS A 259 17.86 0.60 44.94
CA LYS A 259 17.11 -0.16 45.97
C LYS A 259 18.06 -0.64 47.06
N GLY A 260 18.09 0.12 48.17
CA GLY A 260 18.89 -0.24 49.35
C GLY A 260 20.41 -0.16 49.10
N PHE A 261 21.20 -1.07 49.72
CA PHE A 261 22.65 -1.20 49.56
C PHE A 261 23.11 -2.08 48.40
N GLY A 262 22.22 -2.41 47.46
CA GLY A 262 22.50 -3.28 46.29
C GLY A 262 23.22 -2.53 45.17
N PRO A 263 23.68 -3.26 44.14
CA PRO A 263 24.29 -2.68 42.95
C PRO A 263 23.30 -1.76 42.23
N ARG A 264 23.80 -0.62 41.75
CA ARG A 264 23.08 0.39 41.02
C ARG A 264 22.54 -0.20 39.70
N LYS A 265 21.22 -0.15 39.45
CA LYS A 265 20.64 -0.55 38.18
C LYS A 265 20.45 0.69 37.32
N GLU A 266 21.12 0.70 36.18
CA GLU A 266 20.99 1.74 35.17
C GLU A 266 19.97 1.26 34.11
N THR A 267 18.98 2.08 33.81
CA THR A 267 17.97 1.82 32.77
C THR A 267 17.81 3.10 31.96
N LEU A 268 17.54 2.95 30.67
CA LEU A 268 17.13 4.08 29.84
C LEU A 268 15.78 4.63 30.33
N GLU A 269 15.57 5.93 30.17
CA GLU A 269 14.29 6.58 30.50
C GLU A 269 13.12 6.06 29.64
N ILE A 270 13.42 5.53 28.44
CA ILE A 270 12.49 4.81 27.58
C ILE A 270 12.95 3.35 27.51
N PRO A 271 12.04 2.35 27.59
CA PRO A 271 12.40 0.94 27.49
C PRO A 271 13.12 0.64 26.16
N GLU A 272 14.25 -0.06 26.25
CA GLU A 272 15.09 -0.38 25.11
C GLU A 272 14.35 -1.19 24.05
N GLU A 273 13.54 -2.18 24.48
CA GLU A 273 12.74 -3.02 23.58
C GLU A 273 11.76 -2.18 22.76
N ALA A 274 11.10 -1.21 23.38
CA ALA A 274 10.15 -0.31 22.70
C ALA A 274 10.84 0.56 21.63
N LEU A 275 12.04 1.08 21.93
CA LEU A 275 12.82 1.84 20.95
C LEU A 275 13.27 0.98 19.78
N LYS A 276 13.76 -0.22 20.04
CA LYS A 276 14.20 -1.16 19.02
C LYS A 276 13.06 -1.59 18.12
N GLU A 277 11.91 -1.91 18.69
CA GLU A 277 10.71 -2.29 17.94
C GLU A 277 10.22 -1.14 17.06
N ALA A 278 10.14 0.08 17.60
CA ALA A 278 9.73 1.24 16.82
C ALA A 278 10.68 1.54 15.66
N LEU A 279 12.00 1.38 15.85
CA LEU A 279 13.00 1.52 14.80
C LEU A 279 12.89 0.45 13.72
N VAL A 280 12.73 -0.82 14.13
CA VAL A 280 12.52 -1.92 13.17
C VAL A 280 11.26 -1.66 12.35
N ASN A 281 10.15 -1.28 13.00
CA ASN A 281 8.90 -0.96 12.32
C ASN A 281 9.08 0.21 11.34
N ALA A 282 9.78 1.28 11.73
CA ALA A 282 10.04 2.41 10.85
C ALA A 282 10.87 2.00 9.60
N LEU A 283 11.88 1.16 9.77
CA LEU A 283 12.74 0.70 8.67
C LEU A 283 12.03 -0.28 7.74
N THR A 284 11.25 -1.23 8.29
CA THR A 284 10.59 -2.29 7.52
C THR A 284 9.32 -1.82 6.81
N HIS A 285 8.60 -0.86 7.39
CA HIS A 285 7.35 -0.32 6.84
C HIS A 285 7.51 1.02 6.12
N ARG A 286 8.76 1.44 5.84
CA ARG A 286 9.00 2.65 5.06
C ARG A 286 8.49 2.48 3.64
N ASP A 287 7.74 3.47 3.13
CA ASP A 287 7.46 3.54 1.69
C ASP A 287 8.70 4.03 0.92
N TYR A 288 9.48 3.08 0.39
CA TYR A 288 10.67 3.40 -0.42
C TYR A 288 10.35 3.95 -1.82
N LEU A 289 9.07 4.05 -2.22
CA LEU A 289 8.64 4.76 -3.42
C LEU A 289 8.59 6.27 -3.20
N GLU A 290 8.37 6.69 -1.95
CA GLU A 290 8.45 8.10 -1.54
C GLU A 290 9.92 8.53 -1.45
N LYS A 291 10.31 9.47 -2.34
CA LYS A 291 11.70 9.98 -2.45
C LYS A 291 11.92 11.30 -1.72
N GLY A 292 10.85 11.97 -1.31
CA GLY A 292 10.90 13.31 -0.74
C GLY A 292 11.07 13.36 0.76
N ALA A 293 11.06 12.19 1.45
CA ALA A 293 11.12 12.14 2.91
C ALA A 293 12.05 11.03 3.41
N ASN A 294 12.61 11.23 4.61
CA ASN A 294 13.47 10.28 5.30
C ASN A 294 12.74 9.71 6.52
N ILE A 295 13.23 8.57 7.04
CA ILE A 295 12.87 8.19 8.40
C ILE A 295 13.51 9.23 9.33
N LEU A 296 12.69 9.86 10.16
CA LEU A 296 13.13 10.92 11.06
C LEU A 296 12.97 10.49 12.51
N ILE A 297 14.07 10.51 13.25
CA ILE A 297 14.14 10.19 14.67
C ILE A 297 14.51 11.47 15.41
N GLU A 298 13.61 11.97 16.24
CA GLU A 298 13.73 13.27 16.91
C GLU A 298 13.67 13.08 18.42
N ILE A 299 14.70 13.52 19.13
CA ILE A 299 14.82 13.47 20.58
C ILE A 299 14.59 14.87 21.13
N TYR A 300 13.65 14.99 22.05
CA TYR A 300 13.32 16.20 22.81
C TYR A 300 13.58 15.99 24.30
N ASP A 301 13.44 17.03 25.11
CA ASP A 301 13.62 16.93 26.57
C ASP A 301 12.55 16.04 27.25
N ASP A 302 11.41 15.81 26.59
CA ASP A 302 10.24 15.11 27.17
C ASP A 302 9.74 13.92 26.35
N ARG A 303 10.25 13.71 25.11
CA ARG A 303 9.78 12.63 24.23
C ARG A 303 10.80 12.27 23.15
N VAL A 304 10.56 11.14 22.52
CA VAL A 304 11.16 10.73 21.22
C VAL A 304 10.04 10.59 20.22
N GLU A 305 10.21 11.16 19.03
CA GLU A 305 9.32 11.01 17.89
C GLU A 305 10.03 10.22 16.79
N ILE A 306 9.36 9.22 16.23
CA ILE A 306 9.82 8.47 15.05
C ILE A 306 8.78 8.63 13.96
N THR A 307 9.16 9.33 12.90
CA THR A 307 8.29 9.57 11.74
C THR A 307 8.76 8.72 10.56
N ASN A 308 7.83 8.03 9.94
CA ASN A 308 8.06 7.18 8.78
C ASN A 308 7.28 7.73 7.57
N PRO A 309 7.91 7.92 6.39
CA PRO A 309 7.22 8.32 5.16
C PRO A 309 6.26 7.25 4.67
#